data_4c2fbf6f2f5dd6b10d8ed3c849097b43
#
_entry.id   4c2fbf6f2f5dd6b10d8ed3c849097b43
#
_cell.length_a   1.000
_cell.length_b   1.000
_cell.length_c   1.000
_cell.angle_alpha   90.00
_cell.angle_beta   90.00
_cell.angle_gamma   90.00
#
_symmetry.space_group_name_H-M   'P 1'
#
loop_
_entity.id
_entity.type
_entity.pdbx_description
1 polymer ?
#
loop_
_entity_poly.entity_id
_entity_poly.type
_entity_poly.pdbx_seq_one_letter_code
_entity_poly.pdbx_strand_id
1 'polypeptide(L)'
;TFSTLSNETYTNTSDWIFASVDSAVFAPTVSGSGTTSAAITGGPKSKSIVALGYINKAVSASAIQRTKTLATVTKVIGPTTVNGVTSYHLAKPDLFDITSIKDTNSSGVDVSSKFIIDNGQRDNHYDLARLILRPGQTQTNPIHVVFRHFTHGSGQFFTAQSYPASVSYSKIPNFITRENKEIELRNVIDFRPA
;
A
#
# COMPACT_ATOMS: atom_id res chain seq x y z
N THR A 1 9.51 -29.83 -3.78
CA THR A 1 8.99 -29.02 -4.90
C THR A 1 8.67 -27.63 -4.36
N PHE A 2 9.06 -26.61 -5.10
CA PHE A 2 8.72 -25.22 -4.84
C PHE A 2 7.78 -24.73 -5.94
N SER A 3 6.83 -23.88 -5.61
CA SER A 3 5.90 -23.28 -6.56
C SER A 3 6.06 -21.76 -6.59
N THR A 4 5.94 -21.17 -7.76
CA THR A 4 5.92 -19.71 -7.94
C THR A 4 4.54 -19.13 -7.71
N LEU A 5 4.47 -17.80 -7.66
CA LEU A 5 3.23 -17.05 -7.73
C LEU A 5 2.68 -17.00 -9.16
N SER A 6 1.47 -16.48 -9.33
CA SER A 6 0.86 -16.27 -10.64
C SER A 6 1.76 -15.43 -11.56
N ASN A 7 1.83 -15.78 -12.82
CA ASN A 7 2.64 -15.11 -13.86
C ASN A 7 4.16 -15.20 -13.65
N GLU A 8 4.63 -16.13 -12.83
CA GLU A 8 6.05 -16.35 -12.59
C GLU A 8 6.44 -17.76 -13.04
N THR A 9 7.62 -17.89 -13.64
CA THR A 9 8.22 -19.16 -14.00
C THR A 9 9.67 -19.20 -13.52
N TYR A 10 10.14 -20.38 -13.14
CA TYR A 10 11.52 -20.58 -12.77
C TYR A 10 12.45 -20.48 -13.98
N THR A 11 13.64 -19.94 -13.79
CA THR A 11 14.67 -19.83 -14.81
C THR A 11 16.06 -20.05 -14.21
N ASN A 12 17.07 -20.17 -15.07
CA ASN A 12 18.48 -20.32 -14.69
C ASN A 12 18.68 -21.35 -13.57
N THR A 13 18.10 -22.53 -13.73
CA THR A 13 18.10 -23.57 -12.68
C THR A 13 19.50 -24.08 -12.34
N SER A 14 20.50 -23.86 -13.21
CA SER A 14 21.93 -24.15 -12.96
C SER A 14 22.58 -23.16 -11.97
N ASP A 15 22.02 -21.95 -11.82
CA ASP A 15 22.66 -20.86 -11.08
C ASP A 15 22.05 -20.70 -9.68
N TRP A 16 21.19 -21.61 -9.28
CA TRP A 16 20.56 -21.55 -7.96
C TRP A 16 21.57 -21.80 -6.85
N ILE A 17 21.43 -21.06 -5.77
CA ILE A 17 22.27 -21.17 -4.58
C ILE A 17 21.47 -21.87 -3.48
N PHE A 18 22.11 -22.80 -2.79
CA PHE A 18 21.48 -23.56 -1.70
C PHE A 18 22.30 -23.45 -0.44
N ALA A 19 21.62 -23.36 0.67
CA ALA A 19 22.18 -23.44 2.02
C ALA A 19 21.34 -24.39 2.87
N SER A 20 21.97 -25.15 3.75
CA SER A 20 21.29 -25.91 4.80
C SER A 20 21.54 -25.26 6.17
N VAL A 21 20.64 -25.50 7.11
CA VAL A 21 20.78 -24.99 8.48
C VAL A 21 22.04 -25.52 9.18
N ASP A 22 22.51 -26.69 8.77
CA ASP A 22 23.67 -27.35 9.37
C ASP A 22 24.99 -27.03 8.63
N SER A 23 25.04 -25.99 7.82
CA SER A 23 26.22 -25.53 7.08
C SER A 23 26.83 -26.54 6.09
N ALA A 24 26.14 -27.61 5.76
CA ALA A 24 26.60 -28.56 4.75
C ALA A 24 26.45 -27.96 3.35
N VAL A 25 27.55 -27.86 2.63
CA VAL A 25 27.54 -27.48 1.21
C VAL A 25 27.01 -28.64 0.41
N PHE A 26 26.02 -28.44 -0.42
CA PHE A 26 25.48 -29.44 -1.34
C PHE A 26 25.12 -28.79 -2.67
N ALA A 27 25.23 -29.55 -3.72
CA ALA A 27 24.91 -29.10 -5.08
C ALA A 27 23.79 -30.00 -5.65
N PRO A 28 22.53 -29.69 -5.37
CA PRO A 28 21.43 -30.48 -5.89
C PRO A 28 21.21 -30.19 -7.38
N THR A 29 20.51 -31.09 -8.04
CA THR A 29 20.02 -30.87 -9.38
C THR A 29 18.64 -30.19 -9.28
N VAL A 30 18.45 -29.09 -10.01
CA VAL A 30 17.18 -28.39 -10.13
C VAL A 30 16.58 -28.63 -11.50
N SER A 31 15.33 -29.02 -11.55
CA SER A 31 14.55 -29.13 -12.79
C SER A 31 13.31 -28.25 -12.74
N GLY A 32 12.77 -27.89 -13.91
CA GLY A 32 11.56 -27.05 -14.00
C GLY A 32 11.80 -25.65 -14.55
N SER A 33 12.89 -25.42 -15.29
CA SER A 33 13.09 -24.17 -16.02
C SER A 33 11.90 -23.91 -16.98
N GLY A 34 11.38 -22.68 -16.96
CA GLY A 34 10.21 -22.30 -17.76
C GLY A 34 8.87 -22.77 -17.20
N THR A 35 8.83 -23.40 -16.02
CA THR A 35 7.60 -23.88 -15.38
C THR A 35 7.29 -23.12 -14.08
N THR A 36 6.06 -23.28 -13.59
CA THR A 36 5.59 -22.70 -12.30
C THR A 36 6.02 -23.52 -11.08
N SER A 37 6.69 -24.64 -11.28
CA SER A 37 7.19 -25.49 -10.21
C SER A 37 8.62 -25.95 -10.49
N ALA A 38 9.44 -25.98 -9.45
CA ALA A 38 10.79 -26.55 -9.53
C ALA A 38 10.92 -27.74 -8.58
N ALA A 39 11.55 -28.79 -9.07
CA ALA A 39 11.92 -29.96 -8.26
C ALA A 39 13.43 -29.95 -7.99
N ILE A 40 13.80 -30.21 -6.74
CA ILE A 40 15.19 -30.34 -6.31
C ILE A 40 15.46 -31.79 -5.96
N THR A 41 16.51 -32.36 -6.55
CA THR A 41 16.97 -33.71 -6.29
C THR A 41 18.42 -33.69 -5.86
N GLY A 42 18.87 -34.70 -5.08
CA GLY A 42 20.26 -34.81 -4.61
C GLY A 42 20.58 -33.95 -3.37
N GLY A 43 19.58 -33.34 -2.74
CA GLY A 43 19.76 -32.59 -1.49
C GLY A 43 19.78 -33.50 -0.25
N PRO A 44 20.16 -32.96 0.91
CA PRO A 44 20.17 -33.69 2.17
C PRO A 44 18.76 -34.12 2.56
N LYS A 45 18.61 -35.39 2.96
CA LYS A 45 17.30 -35.89 3.40
C LYS A 45 16.94 -35.35 4.77
N SER A 46 15.66 -35.02 4.96
CA SER A 46 15.09 -34.57 6.26
C SER A 46 15.77 -33.33 6.85
N LYS A 47 16.28 -32.43 6.01
CA LYS A 47 16.89 -31.18 6.43
C LYS A 47 16.11 -29.98 5.86
N SER A 48 16.07 -28.90 6.61
CA SER A 48 15.60 -27.60 6.11
C SER A 48 16.65 -26.98 5.21
N ILE A 49 16.26 -26.58 4.02
CA ILE A 49 17.14 -25.90 3.05
C ILE A 49 16.55 -24.53 2.70
N VAL A 50 17.44 -23.58 2.49
CA VAL A 50 17.14 -22.30 1.87
C VAL A 50 17.64 -22.34 0.45
N ALA A 51 16.80 -21.97 -0.51
CA ALA A 51 17.16 -21.87 -1.92
C ALA A 51 16.98 -20.43 -2.39
N LEU A 52 18.00 -19.88 -3.02
CA LEU A 52 17.94 -18.64 -3.78
C LEU A 52 17.87 -19.02 -5.26
N GLY A 53 16.72 -18.82 -5.87
CA GLY A 53 16.47 -19.18 -7.27
C GLY A 53 16.05 -17.99 -8.09
N TYR A 54 16.18 -18.11 -9.40
CA TYR A 54 15.78 -17.07 -10.35
C TYR A 54 14.37 -17.35 -10.87
N ILE A 55 13.59 -16.30 -10.99
CA ILE A 55 12.26 -16.34 -11.61
C ILE A 55 12.18 -15.32 -12.74
N ASN A 56 11.49 -15.70 -13.82
CA ASN A 56 10.97 -14.78 -14.80
C ASN A 56 9.54 -14.43 -14.42
N LYS A 57 9.24 -13.16 -14.34
CA LYS A 57 7.89 -12.67 -14.16
C LYS A 57 7.36 -12.17 -15.50
N ALA A 58 6.27 -12.74 -15.97
CA ALA A 58 5.60 -12.24 -17.16
C ALA A 58 5.03 -10.86 -16.85
N VAL A 59 5.64 -9.86 -17.47
CA VAL A 59 5.31 -8.44 -17.30
C VAL A 59 4.32 -8.06 -18.40
N SER A 60 3.02 -8.26 -18.15
CA SER A 60 2.04 -7.43 -18.86
C SER A 60 1.83 -6.17 -18.01
N ALA A 61 1.79 -5.00 -18.64
CA ALA A 61 1.57 -3.73 -17.92
C ALA A 61 0.33 -3.80 -17.02
N SER A 62 -0.70 -4.54 -17.41
CA SER A 62 -1.92 -4.77 -16.64
C SER A 62 -1.76 -5.70 -15.44
N ALA A 63 -0.72 -6.57 -15.41
CA ALA A 63 -0.54 -7.54 -14.31
C ALA A 63 0.29 -6.99 -13.14
N ILE A 64 1.07 -5.94 -13.35
CA ILE A 64 1.95 -5.36 -12.32
C ILE A 64 1.58 -3.94 -11.92
N GLN A 65 0.89 -3.23 -12.78
CA GLN A 65 0.37 -1.90 -12.44
C GLN A 65 -0.85 -2.06 -11.54
N ARG A 66 -0.78 -1.46 -10.35
CA ARG A 66 -1.91 -1.40 -9.43
C ARG A 66 -2.95 -0.41 -9.93
N THR A 67 -4.21 -0.68 -9.62
CA THR A 67 -5.32 0.24 -9.86
C THR A 67 -5.73 0.94 -8.57
N LYS A 68 -6.23 2.16 -8.70
CA LYS A 68 -6.88 2.91 -7.63
C LYS A 68 -8.36 3.06 -7.95
N THR A 69 -9.23 2.71 -7.00
CA THR A 69 -10.67 2.91 -7.13
C THR A 69 -11.13 3.94 -6.12
N LEU A 70 -11.81 4.98 -6.58
CA LEU A 70 -12.32 6.03 -5.71
C LEU A 70 -13.59 5.56 -5.00
N ALA A 71 -13.58 5.56 -3.68
CA ALA A 71 -14.69 5.17 -2.83
C ALA A 71 -15.12 6.33 -1.92
N THR A 72 -16.43 6.50 -1.74
CA THR A 72 -17.01 7.44 -0.78
C THR A 72 -17.36 6.71 0.50
N VAL A 73 -17.01 7.29 1.64
CA VAL A 73 -17.28 6.75 2.97
C VAL A 73 -17.95 7.81 3.82
N THR A 74 -18.98 7.40 4.54
CA THR A 74 -19.64 8.19 5.58
C THR A 74 -19.43 7.50 6.92
N LYS A 75 -18.92 8.22 7.91
CA LYS A 75 -18.69 7.68 9.25
C LYS A 75 -19.02 8.68 10.34
N VAL A 76 -19.42 8.16 11.51
CA VAL A 76 -19.38 8.89 12.77
C VAL A 76 -18.16 8.38 13.55
N ILE A 77 -17.28 9.28 13.97
CA ILE A 77 -15.98 8.94 14.55
C ILE A 77 -15.79 9.76 15.83
N GLY A 78 -15.45 9.07 16.92
CA GLY A 78 -15.06 9.71 18.18
C GLY A 78 -13.61 10.17 18.19
N PRO A 79 -13.26 11.10 19.10
CA PRO A 79 -11.89 11.56 19.29
C PRO A 79 -10.99 10.49 19.95
N THR A 80 -9.72 10.52 19.60
CA THR A 80 -8.66 9.79 20.28
C THR A 80 -7.55 10.77 20.64
N THR A 81 -7.16 10.84 21.91
CA THR A 81 -6.10 11.75 22.37
C THR A 81 -4.89 10.94 22.79
N VAL A 82 -3.75 11.22 22.18
CA VAL A 82 -2.45 10.63 22.52
C VAL A 82 -1.43 11.76 22.67
N ASN A 83 -0.73 11.80 23.79
CA ASN A 83 0.30 12.82 24.09
C ASN A 83 -0.20 14.26 23.89
N GLY A 84 -1.45 14.54 24.28
CA GLY A 84 -2.06 15.87 24.15
C GLY A 84 -2.54 16.22 22.74
N VAL A 85 -2.36 15.34 21.77
CA VAL A 85 -2.86 15.54 20.39
C VAL A 85 -4.17 14.78 20.22
N THR A 86 -5.26 15.51 19.93
CA THR A 86 -6.56 14.91 19.63
C THR A 86 -6.70 14.68 18.13
N SER A 87 -7.06 13.47 17.76
CA SER A 87 -7.25 13.05 16.36
C SER A 87 -8.49 12.18 16.18
N TYR A 88 -9.00 12.14 14.95
CA TYR A 88 -10.14 11.35 14.52
C TYR A 88 -9.68 10.44 13.38
N HIS A 89 -9.67 9.12 13.62
CA HIS A 89 -9.08 8.15 12.69
C HIS A 89 -10.11 7.74 11.62
N LEU A 90 -9.83 8.05 10.37
CA LEU A 90 -10.68 7.66 9.25
C LEU A 90 -10.63 6.16 8.97
N ALA A 91 -9.55 5.49 9.40
CA ALA A 91 -9.30 4.06 9.20
C ALA A 91 -9.32 3.64 7.71
N LYS A 92 -8.89 4.54 6.85
CA LYS A 92 -8.72 4.35 5.41
C LYS A 92 -7.44 5.03 4.97
N PRO A 93 -6.62 4.39 4.14
CA PRO A 93 -5.43 5.02 3.55
C PRO A 93 -5.82 5.92 2.38
N ASP A 94 -4.83 6.66 1.87
CA ASP A 94 -4.87 7.36 0.59
C ASP A 94 -6.12 8.23 0.42
N LEU A 95 -6.32 9.13 1.39
CA LEU A 95 -7.43 10.06 1.39
C LEU A 95 -7.33 11.00 0.17
N PHE A 96 -8.38 11.07 -0.62
CA PHE A 96 -8.48 11.96 -1.77
C PHE A 96 -8.98 13.34 -1.35
N ASP A 97 -10.17 13.39 -0.76
CA ASP A 97 -10.75 14.63 -0.25
C ASP A 97 -11.77 14.39 0.86
N ILE A 98 -12.17 15.48 1.50
CA ILE A 98 -13.24 15.51 2.49
C ILE A 98 -14.36 16.37 1.97
N THR A 99 -15.54 15.77 1.89
CA THR A 99 -16.76 16.47 1.44
C THR A 99 -17.39 17.29 2.56
N SER A 100 -17.43 16.76 3.79
CA SER A 100 -17.96 17.48 4.96
C SER A 100 -17.45 16.92 6.28
N ILE A 101 -17.30 17.78 7.28
CA ILE A 101 -17.06 17.39 8.67
C ILE A 101 -18.07 18.16 9.53
N LYS A 102 -19.01 17.44 10.13
CA LYS A 102 -20.07 18.03 10.96
C LYS A 102 -20.00 17.51 12.38
N ASP A 103 -20.39 18.34 13.33
CA ASP A 103 -20.47 17.95 14.72
C ASP A 103 -21.57 16.90 14.92
N THR A 104 -21.25 15.83 15.61
CA THR A 104 -22.12 14.75 16.07
C THR A 104 -22.81 13.95 14.95
N ASN A 105 -23.55 14.59 14.04
CA ASN A 105 -24.35 13.92 13.00
C ASN A 105 -24.43 14.71 11.70
N SER A 106 -25.16 14.19 10.70
CA SER A 106 -25.28 14.80 9.36
C SER A 106 -25.95 16.18 9.33
N SER A 107 -26.73 16.53 10.36
CA SER A 107 -27.40 17.83 10.51
C SER A 107 -26.63 18.79 11.42
N GLY A 108 -25.50 18.34 11.97
CA GLY A 108 -24.66 19.15 12.85
C GLY A 108 -24.02 20.34 12.15
N VAL A 109 -23.48 21.27 12.94
CA VAL A 109 -22.72 22.42 12.42
C VAL A 109 -21.45 21.95 11.74
N ASP A 110 -21.03 22.68 10.72
CA ASP A 110 -19.73 22.46 10.07
C ASP A 110 -18.59 22.82 11.03
N VAL A 111 -17.69 21.86 11.22
CA VAL A 111 -16.51 22.00 12.07
C VAL A 111 -15.21 21.77 11.31
N SER A 112 -15.25 21.75 9.98
CA SER A 112 -14.11 21.44 9.11
C SER A 112 -12.89 22.31 9.38
N SER A 113 -13.11 23.59 9.69
CA SER A 113 -12.04 24.56 9.97
C SER A 113 -11.20 24.23 11.21
N LYS A 114 -11.72 23.39 12.12
CA LYS A 114 -11.01 22.97 13.34
C LYS A 114 -9.91 21.97 13.09
N PHE A 115 -9.83 21.38 11.90
CA PHE A 115 -8.95 20.23 11.65
C PHE A 115 -7.82 20.52 10.66
N ILE A 116 -6.71 19.81 10.86
CA ILE A 116 -5.66 19.59 9.88
C ILE A 116 -5.89 18.19 9.31
N ILE A 117 -5.82 18.06 7.99
CA ILE A 117 -5.99 16.78 7.30
C ILE A 117 -4.64 16.10 7.17
N ASP A 118 -4.50 14.90 7.72
CA ASP A 118 -3.42 13.97 7.41
C ASP A 118 -3.99 12.91 6.47
N ASN A 119 -3.57 12.94 5.21
CA ASN A 119 -4.10 12.07 4.15
C ASN A 119 -3.59 10.63 4.22
N GLY A 120 -2.73 10.31 5.17
CA GLY A 120 -2.13 8.99 5.34
C GLY A 120 -0.97 8.69 4.41
N GLN A 121 -0.55 9.61 3.55
CA GLN A 121 0.62 9.38 2.70
C GLN A 121 1.93 9.56 3.49
N ARG A 122 2.87 8.62 3.33
CA ARG A 122 4.21 8.64 3.95
C ARG A 122 5.26 8.46 2.84
N ASP A 123 6.52 8.73 3.16
CA ASP A 123 7.61 8.65 2.19
C ASP A 123 7.75 7.25 1.58
N ASN A 124 7.45 6.21 2.35
CA ASN A 124 7.69 4.82 1.98
C ASN A 124 6.45 3.91 2.00
N HIS A 125 5.27 4.40 2.42
CA HIS A 125 4.03 3.63 2.45
C HIS A 125 2.79 4.53 2.50
N TYR A 126 1.60 3.91 2.37
CA TYR A 126 0.30 4.52 2.63
C TYR A 126 -0.19 4.11 4.01
N ASP A 127 -0.23 5.06 4.95
CA ASP A 127 -0.76 4.90 6.30
C ASP A 127 -2.25 5.28 6.35
N LEU A 128 -2.89 5.03 7.46
CA LEU A 128 -4.29 5.41 7.67
C LEU A 128 -4.44 6.93 7.85
N ALA A 129 -5.36 7.51 7.11
CA ALA A 129 -5.67 8.93 7.18
C ALA A 129 -6.37 9.29 8.50
N ARG A 130 -6.17 10.54 8.93
CA ARG A 130 -6.78 11.08 10.16
C ARG A 130 -6.99 12.58 10.06
N LEU A 131 -7.91 13.07 10.88
CA LEU A 131 -8.12 14.48 11.12
C LEU A 131 -7.48 14.84 12.45
N ILE A 132 -6.62 15.84 12.47
CA ILE A 132 -5.90 16.27 13.67
C ILE A 132 -6.51 17.61 14.10
N LEU A 133 -6.93 17.70 15.36
CA LEU A 133 -7.46 18.95 15.89
C LEU A 133 -6.36 20.00 15.92
N ARG A 134 -6.66 21.19 15.38
CA ARG A 134 -5.72 22.32 15.39
C ARG A 134 -5.42 22.77 16.81
N PRO A 135 -4.20 23.24 17.10
CA PRO A 135 -3.88 23.86 18.37
C PRO A 135 -4.88 24.96 18.73
N GLY A 136 -5.32 24.99 19.99
CA GLY A 136 -6.28 25.97 20.48
C GLY A 136 -7.74 25.72 20.11
N GLN A 137 -8.04 24.68 19.30
CA GLN A 137 -9.41 24.26 19.01
C GLN A 137 -9.87 23.17 19.99
N THR A 138 -11.17 23.11 20.20
CA THR A 138 -11.84 22.08 21.00
C THR A 138 -12.91 21.37 20.19
N GLN A 139 -12.92 20.05 20.26
CA GLN A 139 -13.94 19.18 19.71
C GLN A 139 -13.94 17.88 20.54
N THR A 140 -14.92 17.75 21.41
CA THR A 140 -15.07 16.60 22.32
C THR A 140 -16.09 15.58 21.84
N ASN A 141 -17.06 16.05 21.05
CA ASN A 141 -18.08 15.20 20.46
C ASN A 141 -17.52 14.36 19.31
N PRO A 142 -18.16 13.23 19.01
CA PRO A 142 -17.94 12.55 17.72
C PRO A 142 -18.21 13.50 16.55
N ILE A 143 -17.61 13.24 15.42
CA ILE A 143 -17.86 13.96 14.18
C ILE A 143 -18.49 13.04 13.14
N HIS A 144 -19.43 13.59 12.37
CA HIS A 144 -19.94 12.96 11.16
C HIS A 144 -19.12 13.44 9.98
N VAL A 145 -18.36 12.53 9.35
CA VAL A 145 -17.46 12.86 8.24
C VAL A 145 -17.87 12.12 6.98
N VAL A 146 -17.90 12.84 5.86
CA VAL A 146 -18.06 12.29 4.51
C VAL A 146 -16.78 12.59 3.74
N PHE A 147 -16.14 11.54 3.23
CA PHE A 147 -14.85 11.64 2.55
C PHE A 147 -14.71 10.64 1.43
N ARG A 148 -13.78 10.90 0.51
CA ARG A 148 -13.38 9.97 -0.54
C ARG A 148 -11.94 9.55 -0.35
N HIS A 149 -11.67 8.28 -0.63
CA HIS A 149 -10.34 7.72 -0.56
C HIS A 149 -10.12 6.74 -1.71
N PHE A 150 -8.87 6.43 -2.02
CA PHE A 150 -8.56 5.39 -2.98
C PHE A 150 -8.42 4.03 -2.28
N THR A 151 -9.08 3.03 -2.84
CA THR A 151 -8.79 1.63 -2.55
C THR A 151 -7.78 1.13 -3.57
N HIS A 152 -6.86 0.27 -3.13
CA HIS A 152 -5.75 -0.20 -3.93
C HIS A 152 -5.99 -1.62 -4.42
N GLY A 153 -5.88 -1.82 -5.73
CA GLY A 153 -5.83 -3.14 -6.34
C GLY A 153 -4.48 -3.83 -6.14
N SER A 154 -4.41 -5.09 -6.53
CA SER A 154 -3.16 -5.86 -6.52
C SER A 154 -2.18 -5.34 -7.58
N GLY A 155 -0.88 -5.57 -7.36
CA GLY A 155 0.20 -5.16 -8.26
C GLY A 155 1.40 -4.63 -7.49
N GLN A 156 2.32 -3.96 -8.18
CA GLN A 156 3.61 -3.56 -7.62
C GLN A 156 3.81 -2.05 -7.55
N PHE A 157 3.20 -1.28 -8.44
CA PHE A 157 3.38 0.17 -8.50
C PHE A 157 2.13 0.88 -9.00
N PHE A 158 2.07 2.18 -8.75
CA PHE A 158 1.08 3.09 -9.32
C PHE A 158 1.71 4.05 -10.33
N THR A 159 0.92 4.51 -11.29
CA THR A 159 1.24 5.59 -12.22
C THR A 159 0.02 6.50 -12.35
N ALA A 160 0.09 7.53 -13.18
CA ALA A 160 -1.09 8.34 -13.52
C ALA A 160 -2.27 7.49 -14.05
N GLN A 161 -1.98 6.41 -14.79
CA GLN A 161 -3.00 5.50 -15.33
C GLN A 161 -3.64 4.58 -14.27
N SER A 162 -3.09 4.54 -13.07
CA SER A 162 -3.67 3.80 -11.95
C SER A 162 -4.95 4.44 -11.42
N TYR A 163 -5.12 5.74 -11.62
CA TYR A 163 -6.26 6.50 -11.13
C TYR A 163 -7.48 6.29 -12.02
N PRO A 164 -8.71 6.26 -11.43
CA PRO A 164 -9.92 6.07 -12.21
C PRO A 164 -10.20 7.26 -13.14
N ALA A 165 -10.88 7.03 -14.26
CA ALA A 165 -11.23 8.07 -15.24
C ALA A 165 -12.05 9.24 -14.65
N SER A 166 -12.71 9.03 -13.50
CA SER A 166 -13.42 10.09 -12.77
C SER A 166 -12.49 11.11 -12.09
N VAL A 167 -11.19 10.80 -12.01
CA VAL A 167 -10.16 11.71 -11.49
C VAL A 167 -9.34 12.22 -12.67
N SER A 168 -9.53 13.49 -13.02
CA SER A 168 -8.75 14.11 -14.10
C SER A 168 -7.25 14.14 -13.75
N TYR A 169 -6.40 14.10 -14.75
CA TYR A 169 -4.93 14.10 -14.57
C TYR A 169 -4.44 15.23 -13.66
N SER A 170 -5.00 16.43 -13.79
CA SER A 170 -4.67 17.58 -12.96
C SER A 170 -5.12 17.48 -11.49
N LYS A 171 -6.03 16.55 -11.19
CA LYS A 171 -6.56 16.30 -9.84
C LYS A 171 -5.89 15.12 -9.13
N ILE A 172 -4.96 14.43 -9.81
CA ILE A 172 -4.14 13.41 -9.14
C ILE A 172 -3.38 14.10 -8.01
N PRO A 173 -3.45 13.58 -6.76
CA PRO A 173 -2.85 14.23 -5.60
C PRO A 173 -1.34 14.43 -5.73
N ASN A 174 -0.83 15.48 -5.15
CA ASN A 174 0.58 15.63 -4.87
C ASN A 174 0.90 15.01 -3.50
N PHE A 175 2.13 14.60 -3.31
CA PHE A 175 2.65 14.09 -2.06
C PHE A 175 3.69 15.06 -1.50
N ILE A 176 3.56 15.42 -0.22
CA ILE A 176 4.55 16.22 0.50
C ILE A 176 5.40 15.30 1.37
N THR A 177 6.68 15.22 1.08
CA THR A 177 7.63 14.41 1.84
C THR A 177 7.84 14.97 3.24
N ARG A 178 8.43 14.16 4.14
CA ARG A 178 8.83 14.59 5.46
C ARG A 178 9.79 15.81 5.44
N GLU A 179 10.56 15.95 4.37
CA GLU A 179 11.47 17.08 4.16
C GLU A 179 10.79 18.30 3.52
N ASN A 180 9.46 18.30 3.46
CA ASN A 180 8.63 19.35 2.84
C ASN A 180 8.88 19.53 1.34
N LYS A 181 9.26 18.45 0.65
CA LYS A 181 9.40 18.43 -0.81
C LYS A 181 8.12 17.91 -1.45
N GLU A 182 7.58 18.65 -2.41
CA GLU A 182 6.41 18.25 -3.17
C GLU A 182 6.77 17.31 -4.32
N ILE A 183 6.06 16.19 -4.42
CA ILE A 183 6.16 15.21 -5.50
C ILE A 183 4.80 15.10 -6.18
N GLU A 184 4.76 15.36 -7.47
CA GLU A 184 3.58 15.17 -8.29
C GLU A 184 3.41 13.68 -8.63
N LEU A 185 2.47 12.99 -7.97
CA LEU A 185 2.26 11.54 -8.19
C LEU A 185 1.85 11.21 -9.63
N ARG A 186 1.31 12.17 -10.38
CA ARG A 186 0.99 12.00 -11.80
C ARG A 186 2.23 11.84 -12.70
N ASN A 187 3.41 12.28 -12.23
CA ASN A 187 4.65 12.32 -13.02
C ASN A 187 5.69 11.28 -12.59
N VAL A 188 5.34 10.39 -11.67
CA VAL A 188 6.26 9.39 -11.11
C VAL A 188 5.68 7.99 -11.15
N ILE A 189 6.54 7.00 -11.00
CA ILE A 189 6.16 5.62 -10.68
C ILE A 189 6.24 5.48 -9.16
N ASP A 190 5.12 5.14 -8.53
CA ASP A 190 4.98 5.05 -7.09
C ASP A 190 4.97 3.58 -6.64
N PHE A 191 6.01 3.15 -5.94
CA PHE A 191 6.18 1.79 -5.43
C PHE A 191 5.75 1.62 -3.97
N ARG A 192 5.20 2.66 -3.33
CA ARG A 192 4.82 2.58 -1.92
C ARG A 192 3.73 1.52 -1.69
N PRO A 193 3.91 0.61 -0.73
CA PRO A 193 2.86 -0.32 -0.31
C PRO A 193 1.72 0.40 0.43
N ALA A 194 0.55 -0.26 0.44
CA ALA A 194 -0.61 0.15 1.24
C ALA A 194 -0.65 -0.63 2.54
#